data_63310f1aed8eb593bb45b4884ee5c758
#
_entry.id   63310f1aed8eb593bb45b4884ee5c758
#
_cell.length_a   1.000
_cell.length_b   1.000
_cell.length_c   1.000
_cell.angle_alpha   90.00
_cell.angle_beta   90.00
_cell.angle_gamma   90.00
#
_symmetry.space_group_name_H-M   'P 1'
#
loop_
_entity.id
_entity.type
_entity.pdbx_description
1 polymer ?
#
loop_
_entity_poly.entity_id
_entity_poly.type
_entity_poly.pdbx_seq_one_letter_code
_entity_poly.pdbx_strand_id
1 'polypeptide(L)'
;FITVRDFFKKKFSNLSQNIAHFGFSLLILSILFNNIFSSEIITNLKIGETFVSDKFKISFKDINQKDEQNYKAIIGKFEVIDSKGSNLIMSPELRIYNQPNIVTSEADIKTNLLTDKFMTMNFVQNQEYFNIRYQIKPFMVWIWISVILICFGGLISLFKKKYEN
;
A
#
# COMPACT_ATOMS: atom_id res chain seq x y z
N PHE A 1 7.49 14.43 -50.26
CA PHE A 1 7.64 12.99 -49.90
C PHE A 1 8.04 12.89 -48.42
N ILE A 2 7.09 12.49 -47.58
CA ILE A 2 7.37 12.16 -46.19
C ILE A 2 8.13 10.84 -46.20
N THR A 3 9.38 10.86 -45.73
CA THR A 3 10.19 9.64 -45.68
C THR A 3 9.60 8.69 -44.62
N VAL A 4 9.78 7.38 -44.85
CA VAL A 4 9.35 6.34 -43.89
C VAL A 4 9.89 6.64 -42.47
N ARG A 5 11.09 7.21 -42.41
CA ARG A 5 11.74 7.67 -41.19
C ARG A 5 10.95 8.77 -40.49
N ASP A 6 10.37 9.74 -41.20
CA ASP A 6 9.59 10.84 -40.60
C ASP A 6 8.21 10.36 -40.08
N PHE A 7 7.65 9.38 -40.79
CA PHE A 7 6.40 8.72 -40.31
C PHE A 7 6.62 8.00 -39.00
N PHE A 8 7.69 7.21 -38.87
CA PHE A 8 8.01 6.54 -37.60
C PHE A 8 8.34 7.55 -36.48
N LYS A 9 9.11 8.59 -36.77
CA LYS A 9 9.43 9.68 -35.83
C LYS A 9 8.14 10.33 -35.24
N LYS A 10 7.22 10.70 -36.11
CA LYS A 10 5.94 11.30 -35.69
C LYS A 10 5.09 10.32 -34.88
N LYS A 11 5.05 9.05 -35.28
CA LYS A 11 4.33 7.99 -34.57
C LYS A 11 4.89 7.76 -33.15
N PHE A 12 6.23 7.68 -33.00
CA PHE A 12 6.86 7.54 -31.67
C PHE A 12 6.71 8.77 -30.79
N SER A 13 6.70 9.98 -31.36
CA SER A 13 6.44 11.21 -30.62
C SER A 13 5.06 11.22 -30.00
N ASN A 14 4.04 10.90 -30.79
CA ASN A 14 2.67 10.85 -30.33
C ASN A 14 2.47 9.74 -29.29
N LEU A 15 3.15 8.59 -29.46
CA LEU A 15 3.07 7.48 -28.49
C LEU A 15 3.64 7.89 -27.12
N SER A 16 4.82 8.53 -27.08
CA SER A 16 5.43 9.05 -25.85
C SER A 16 4.51 9.99 -25.11
N GLN A 17 3.94 10.99 -25.81
CA GLN A 17 3.00 11.94 -25.24
C GLN A 17 1.72 11.26 -24.74
N ASN A 18 1.14 10.36 -25.54
CA ASN A 18 -0.10 9.66 -25.18
C ASN A 18 0.09 8.80 -23.92
N ILE A 19 1.22 8.08 -23.81
CA ILE A 19 1.52 7.27 -22.62
C ILE A 19 1.68 8.16 -21.39
N ALA A 20 2.41 9.28 -21.50
CA ALA A 20 2.61 10.19 -20.37
C ALA A 20 1.30 10.84 -19.93
N HIS A 21 0.46 11.34 -20.86
CA HIS A 21 -0.83 11.93 -20.58
C HIS A 21 -1.82 10.92 -20.00
N PHE A 22 -1.85 9.70 -20.54
CA PHE A 22 -2.66 8.62 -19.98
C PHE A 22 -2.24 8.28 -18.54
N GLY A 23 -0.92 8.14 -18.31
CA GLY A 23 -0.38 7.91 -16.96
C GLY A 23 -0.76 9.04 -15.99
N PHE A 24 -0.67 10.29 -16.42
CA PHE A 24 -1.05 11.44 -15.59
C PHE A 24 -2.56 11.46 -15.27
N SER A 25 -3.41 11.20 -16.25
CA SER A 25 -4.86 11.12 -16.04
C SER A 25 -5.22 9.97 -15.10
N LEU A 26 -4.58 8.82 -15.27
CA LEU A 26 -4.78 7.65 -14.40
C LEU A 26 -4.30 7.93 -12.98
N LEU A 27 -3.20 8.69 -12.79
CA LEU A 27 -2.70 9.10 -11.49
C LEU A 27 -3.73 9.94 -10.73
N ILE A 28 -4.26 10.98 -11.38
CA ILE A 28 -5.29 11.84 -10.77
C ILE A 28 -6.51 11.02 -10.38
N LEU A 29 -7.00 10.17 -11.29
CA LEU A 29 -8.16 9.31 -11.03
C LEU A 29 -7.92 8.36 -9.86
N SER A 30 -6.75 7.73 -9.80
CA SER A 30 -6.38 6.79 -8.73
C SER A 30 -6.27 7.48 -7.38
N ILE A 31 -5.70 8.71 -7.32
CA ILE A 31 -5.63 9.51 -6.09
C ILE A 31 -7.03 9.90 -5.62
N LEU A 32 -7.90 10.35 -6.52
CA LEU A 32 -9.29 10.68 -6.19
C LEU A 32 -10.05 9.49 -5.63
N PHE A 33 -9.97 8.34 -6.29
CA PHE A 33 -10.63 7.13 -5.82
C PHE A 33 -10.03 6.63 -4.50
N ASN A 34 -8.71 6.70 -4.33
CA ASN A 34 -8.08 6.38 -3.06
C ASN A 34 -8.65 7.27 -1.95
N ASN A 35 -8.74 8.57 -2.15
CA ASN A 35 -9.23 9.51 -1.13
C ASN A 35 -10.71 9.27 -0.79
N ILE A 36 -11.57 9.06 -1.79
CA ILE A 36 -13.01 8.87 -1.60
C ILE A 36 -13.34 7.54 -0.92
N PHE A 37 -12.67 6.46 -1.31
CA PHE A 37 -13.00 5.11 -0.87
C PHE A 37 -12.08 4.55 0.21
N SER A 38 -11.09 5.31 0.69
CA SER A 38 -10.29 4.93 1.85
C SER A 38 -11.15 4.80 3.09
N SER A 39 -10.85 3.80 3.89
CA SER A 39 -11.43 3.66 5.23
C SER A 39 -10.34 3.33 6.25
N GLU A 40 -10.52 3.86 7.45
CA GLU A 40 -9.61 3.67 8.56
C GLU A 40 -10.41 3.44 9.84
N ILE A 41 -9.96 2.48 10.64
CA ILE A 41 -10.47 2.23 11.98
C ILE A 41 -9.30 2.14 12.94
N ILE A 42 -9.46 2.79 14.07
CA ILE A 42 -8.56 2.73 15.22
C ILE A 42 -9.38 2.20 16.40
N THR A 43 -8.92 1.11 17.00
CA THR A 43 -9.58 0.49 18.15
C THR A 43 -8.54 -0.08 19.10
N ASN A 44 -8.93 -0.25 20.38
CA ASN A 44 -8.10 -0.91 21.37
C ASN A 44 -8.68 -2.29 21.65
N LEU A 45 -7.86 -3.33 21.57
CA LEU A 45 -8.24 -4.71 21.76
C LEU A 45 -7.28 -5.42 22.72
N LYS A 46 -7.84 -6.30 23.57
CA LYS A 46 -7.09 -7.32 24.28
C LYS A 46 -7.03 -8.61 23.47
N ILE A 47 -6.12 -9.49 23.84
CA ILE A 47 -6.06 -10.84 23.28
C ILE A 47 -7.39 -11.55 23.55
N GLY A 48 -7.94 -12.18 22.51
CA GLY A 48 -9.25 -12.86 22.56
C GLY A 48 -10.45 -11.95 22.26
N GLU A 49 -10.29 -10.63 22.29
CA GLU A 49 -11.38 -9.71 21.97
C GLU A 49 -11.63 -9.58 20.47
N THR A 50 -12.85 -9.15 20.16
CA THR A 50 -13.31 -8.95 18.79
C THR A 50 -14.00 -7.60 18.64
N PHE A 51 -13.55 -6.83 17.68
CA PHE A 51 -14.21 -5.61 17.22
C PHE A 51 -15.12 -5.92 16.03
N VAL A 52 -16.36 -5.42 16.07
CA VAL A 52 -17.34 -5.60 15.00
C VAL A 52 -17.77 -4.24 14.47
N SER A 53 -17.65 -4.08 13.15
CA SER A 53 -18.15 -2.94 12.39
C SER A 53 -19.12 -3.42 11.31
N ASP A 54 -19.88 -2.52 10.71
CA ASP A 54 -20.81 -2.86 9.62
C ASP A 54 -20.10 -3.49 8.40
N LYS A 55 -18.81 -3.20 8.20
CA LYS A 55 -18.05 -3.63 7.02
C LYS A 55 -17.17 -4.84 7.27
N PHE A 56 -16.72 -5.06 8.50
CA PHE A 56 -15.79 -6.15 8.84
C PHE A 56 -15.74 -6.41 10.36
N LYS A 57 -15.24 -7.60 10.68
CA LYS A 57 -15.00 -8.08 12.05
C LYS A 57 -13.52 -8.34 12.22
N ILE A 58 -12.87 -7.77 13.25
CA ILE A 58 -11.47 -7.96 13.59
C ILE A 58 -11.39 -8.70 14.91
N SER A 59 -10.79 -9.89 14.91
CA SER A 59 -10.56 -10.70 16.10
C SER A 59 -9.08 -10.77 16.41
N PHE A 60 -8.68 -10.38 17.61
CA PHE A 60 -7.32 -10.52 18.08
C PHE A 60 -7.13 -11.92 18.68
N LYS A 61 -6.43 -12.81 17.97
CA LYS A 61 -6.35 -14.24 18.33
C LYS A 61 -5.24 -14.52 19.32
N ASP A 62 -4.02 -14.05 19.05
CA ASP A 62 -2.83 -14.45 19.78
C ASP A 62 -1.67 -13.48 19.57
N ILE A 63 -0.64 -13.60 20.42
CA ILE A 63 0.63 -12.91 20.32
C ILE A 63 1.77 -13.91 20.33
N ASN A 64 2.66 -13.80 19.36
CA ASN A 64 3.93 -14.54 19.34
C ASN A 64 5.09 -13.58 19.58
N GLN A 65 6.08 -14.04 20.35
CA GLN A 65 7.33 -13.32 20.56
C GLN A 65 8.45 -14.02 19.79
N LYS A 66 9.30 -13.22 19.14
CA LYS A 66 10.48 -13.70 18.43
C LYS A 66 11.68 -12.83 18.82
N ASP A 67 12.74 -13.47 19.29
CA ASP A 67 13.99 -12.80 19.61
C ASP A 67 14.92 -12.86 18.38
N GLU A 68 15.31 -11.69 17.89
CA GLU A 68 16.30 -11.50 16.83
C GLU A 68 17.59 -10.87 17.41
N GLN A 69 18.68 -10.86 16.62
CA GLN A 69 19.98 -10.39 17.12
C GLN A 69 19.97 -8.93 17.62
N ASN A 70 19.16 -8.08 16.99
CA ASN A 70 19.16 -6.63 17.26
C ASN A 70 17.85 -6.11 17.87
N TYR A 71 16.77 -6.90 17.87
CA TYR A 71 15.47 -6.50 18.38
C TYR A 71 14.65 -7.70 18.87
N LYS A 72 13.68 -7.41 19.72
CA LYS A 72 12.61 -8.35 20.07
C LYS A 72 11.35 -7.98 19.30
N ALA A 73 10.78 -8.94 18.57
CA ALA A 73 9.53 -8.76 17.85
C ALA A 73 8.35 -9.32 18.65
N ILE A 74 7.30 -8.55 18.77
CA ILE A 74 6.00 -8.97 19.29
C ILE A 74 5.05 -8.96 18.11
N ILE A 75 4.60 -10.15 17.69
CA ILE A 75 3.80 -10.36 16.48
C ILE A 75 2.37 -10.64 16.93
N GLY A 76 1.45 -9.74 16.61
CA GLY A 76 0.01 -9.97 16.85
C GLY A 76 -0.61 -10.78 15.73
N LYS A 77 -1.46 -11.75 16.05
CA LYS A 77 -2.23 -12.51 15.07
C LYS A 77 -3.68 -12.07 15.07
N PHE A 78 -4.11 -11.47 13.96
CA PHE A 78 -5.47 -10.96 13.78
C PHE A 78 -6.18 -11.71 12.66
N GLU A 79 -7.45 -11.98 12.87
CA GLU A 79 -8.36 -12.50 11.86
C GLU A 79 -9.34 -11.39 11.48
N VAL A 80 -9.35 -11.01 10.21
CA VAL A 80 -10.23 -9.98 9.66
C VAL A 80 -11.23 -10.65 8.72
N ILE A 81 -12.51 -10.60 9.07
CA ILE A 81 -13.60 -11.13 8.24
C ILE A 81 -14.35 -9.95 7.65
N ASP A 82 -14.39 -9.87 6.33
CA ASP A 82 -15.15 -8.88 5.57
C ASP A 82 -16.64 -9.24 5.55
N SER A 83 -17.52 -8.26 5.32
CA SER A 83 -18.97 -8.44 5.13
C SER A 83 -19.33 -9.45 4.03
N LYS A 84 -18.40 -9.73 3.10
CA LYS A 84 -18.52 -10.76 2.06
C LYS A 84 -18.09 -12.17 2.51
N GLY A 85 -17.72 -12.34 3.80
CA GLY A 85 -17.23 -13.62 4.33
C GLY A 85 -15.78 -13.96 3.97
N SER A 86 -15.04 -13.04 3.35
CA SER A 86 -13.61 -13.25 3.08
C SER A 86 -12.82 -13.18 4.38
N ASN A 87 -12.08 -14.23 4.69
CA ASN A 87 -11.22 -14.30 5.86
C ASN A 87 -9.78 -13.95 5.48
N LEU A 88 -9.17 -13.02 6.22
CA LEU A 88 -7.81 -12.54 6.03
C LEU A 88 -7.05 -12.60 7.35
N ILE A 89 -5.90 -13.25 7.37
CA ILE A 89 -5.01 -13.24 8.53
C ILE A 89 -3.99 -12.12 8.35
N MET A 90 -3.87 -11.27 9.38
CA MET A 90 -2.89 -10.19 9.45
C MET A 90 -2.03 -10.33 10.70
N SER A 91 -0.75 -10.04 10.55
CA SER A 91 0.27 -10.25 11.59
C SER A 91 1.20 -9.04 11.72
N PRO A 92 0.69 -7.87 12.18
CA PRO A 92 1.54 -6.70 12.45
C PRO A 92 2.54 -6.99 13.56
N GLU A 93 3.70 -6.33 13.52
CA GLU A 93 4.79 -6.52 14.46
C GLU A 93 5.10 -5.24 15.24
N LEU A 94 5.46 -5.39 16.51
CA LEU A 94 6.14 -4.38 17.31
C LEU A 94 7.57 -4.82 17.49
N ARG A 95 8.52 -4.01 17.04
CA ARG A 95 9.95 -4.27 17.18
C ARG A 95 10.53 -3.38 18.25
N ILE A 96 11.14 -3.98 19.26
CA ILE A 96 11.83 -3.32 20.37
C ILE A 96 13.30 -3.48 20.11
N TYR A 97 13.98 -2.42 19.66
CA TYR A 97 15.40 -2.43 19.38
C TYR A 97 16.21 -2.23 20.66
N ASN A 98 17.35 -2.91 20.77
CA ASN A 98 18.23 -2.82 21.93
C ASN A 98 19.13 -1.57 21.85
N GLN A 99 19.58 -1.21 20.63
CA GLN A 99 20.44 -0.06 20.38
C GLN A 99 20.10 0.59 19.02
N PRO A 100 19.59 1.83 19.00
CA PRO A 100 19.09 2.60 20.16
C PRO A 100 17.81 1.97 20.72
N ASN A 101 17.49 2.24 22.00
CA ASN A 101 16.26 1.71 22.61
C ASN A 101 15.02 2.42 22.01
N ILE A 102 14.50 1.87 20.94
CA ILE A 102 13.36 2.41 20.17
C ILE A 102 12.37 1.28 19.92
N VAL A 103 11.09 1.62 20.02
CA VAL A 103 9.98 0.74 19.62
C VAL A 103 9.43 1.21 18.28
N THR A 104 9.39 0.33 17.29
CA THR A 104 8.77 0.59 15.99
C THR A 104 7.58 -0.32 15.78
N SER A 105 6.57 0.20 15.10
CA SER A 105 5.40 -0.57 14.67
C SER A 105 5.53 -0.87 13.19
N GLU A 106 5.61 -2.17 12.86
CA GLU A 106 5.72 -2.65 11.49
C GLU A 106 4.34 -3.10 11.01
N ALA A 107 3.90 -2.54 9.89
CA ALA A 107 2.61 -2.87 9.32
C ALA A 107 2.64 -4.22 8.60
N ASP A 108 1.62 -5.04 8.80
CA ASP A 108 1.31 -6.11 7.84
C ASP A 108 0.46 -5.53 6.71
N ILE A 109 0.88 -5.79 5.47
CA ILE A 109 0.26 -5.24 4.26
C ILE A 109 -0.17 -6.39 3.37
N LYS A 110 -1.45 -6.41 3.02
CA LYS A 110 -2.01 -7.35 2.04
C LYS A 110 -2.48 -6.57 0.81
N THR A 111 -1.75 -6.73 -0.27
CA THR A 111 -1.96 -6.02 -1.53
C THR A 111 -2.70 -6.88 -2.55
N ASN A 112 -3.67 -6.29 -3.24
CA ASN A 112 -4.26 -6.82 -4.46
C ASN A 112 -4.41 -5.69 -5.51
N LEU A 113 -4.89 -6.02 -6.72
CA LEU A 113 -5.00 -5.05 -7.81
C LEU A 113 -5.92 -3.86 -7.52
N LEU A 114 -6.87 -4.00 -6.60
CA LEU A 114 -7.88 -2.97 -6.32
C LEU A 114 -7.69 -2.31 -4.98
N THR A 115 -7.15 -3.02 -3.98
CA THR A 115 -7.08 -2.52 -2.61
C THR A 115 -5.84 -3.04 -1.89
N ASP A 116 -5.23 -2.16 -1.11
CA ASP A 116 -4.24 -2.52 -0.10
C ASP A 116 -4.89 -2.45 1.28
N LYS A 117 -4.64 -3.46 2.09
CA LYS A 117 -5.09 -3.55 3.47
C LYS A 117 -3.88 -3.49 4.38
N PHE A 118 -3.85 -2.52 5.27
CA PHE A 118 -2.77 -2.28 6.22
C PHE A 118 -3.26 -2.52 7.63
N MET A 119 -2.47 -3.18 8.44
CA MET A 119 -2.71 -3.28 9.87
C MET A 119 -1.45 -2.95 10.64
N THR A 120 -1.58 -2.08 11.63
CA THR A 120 -0.51 -1.77 12.58
C THR A 120 -1.00 -2.02 14.00
N MET A 121 -0.07 -2.30 14.90
CA MET A 121 -0.30 -2.53 16.31
C MET A 121 0.64 -1.66 17.13
N ASN A 122 0.16 -1.08 18.23
CA ASN A 122 0.96 -0.32 19.18
C ASN A 122 0.57 -0.66 20.61
N PHE A 123 1.51 -0.48 21.55
CA PHE A 123 1.20 -0.56 22.99
C PHE A 123 0.35 0.63 23.45
N VAL A 124 -0.60 0.38 24.30
CA VAL A 124 -1.23 1.43 25.11
C VAL A 124 -0.52 1.46 26.46
N GLN A 125 0.05 2.61 26.81
CA GLN A 125 0.82 2.76 28.05
C GLN A 125 -0.05 2.44 29.28
N ASN A 126 0.49 1.63 30.19
CA ASN A 126 -0.14 1.22 31.45
C ASN A 126 -1.45 0.44 31.32
N GLN A 127 -1.71 -0.19 30.19
CA GLN A 127 -2.90 -0.99 29.96
C GLN A 127 -2.57 -2.31 29.24
N GLU A 128 -3.40 -3.31 29.48
CA GLU A 128 -3.32 -4.62 28.78
C GLU A 128 -3.92 -4.58 27.36
N TYR A 129 -4.12 -3.39 26.82
CA TYR A 129 -4.70 -3.20 25.49
C TYR A 129 -3.62 -2.89 24.47
N PHE A 130 -3.88 -3.32 23.25
CA PHE A 130 -3.13 -2.91 22.07
C PHE A 130 -3.98 -1.99 21.21
N ASN A 131 -3.42 -0.87 20.81
CA ASN A 131 -4.03 0.02 19.83
C ASN A 131 -3.82 -0.56 18.45
N ILE A 132 -4.90 -0.90 17.78
CA ILE A 132 -4.92 -1.50 16.45
C ILE A 132 -5.45 -0.47 15.46
N ARG A 133 -4.68 -0.24 14.42
CA ARG A 133 -5.07 0.61 13.30
C ARG A 133 -5.19 -0.23 12.06
N TYR A 134 -6.39 -0.33 11.52
CA TYR A 134 -6.69 -1.05 10.30
C TYR A 134 -7.13 -0.08 9.21
N GLN A 135 -6.47 -0.15 8.04
CA GLN A 135 -6.73 0.74 6.92
C GLN A 135 -6.98 -0.06 5.65
N ILE A 136 -7.94 0.40 4.86
CA ILE A 136 -8.20 -0.06 3.50
C ILE A 136 -7.90 1.10 2.56
N LYS A 137 -6.93 0.92 1.66
CA LYS A 137 -6.47 1.91 0.69
C LYS A 137 -6.72 1.38 -0.72
N PRO A 138 -7.84 1.74 -1.36
CA PRO A 138 -8.10 1.31 -2.73
C PRO A 138 -7.21 2.05 -3.73
N PHE A 139 -6.95 1.41 -4.86
CA PHE A 139 -6.22 1.95 -6.01
C PHE A 139 -4.76 2.37 -5.76
N MET A 140 -4.12 1.96 -4.65
CA MET A 140 -2.69 2.27 -4.39
C MET A 140 -1.78 1.71 -5.48
N VAL A 141 -2.02 0.49 -5.95
CA VAL A 141 -1.24 -0.14 -7.03
C VAL A 141 -1.33 0.68 -8.32
N TRP A 142 -2.50 1.26 -8.61
CA TRP A 142 -2.72 2.07 -9.81
C TRP A 142 -1.97 3.40 -9.76
N ILE A 143 -1.76 3.98 -8.57
CA ILE A 143 -0.89 5.16 -8.40
C ILE A 143 0.52 4.82 -8.84
N TRP A 144 1.08 3.67 -8.40
CA TRP A 144 2.42 3.24 -8.80
C TRP A 144 2.53 2.93 -10.29
N ILE A 145 1.54 2.24 -10.86
CA ILE A 145 1.47 1.98 -12.31
C ILE A 145 1.46 3.29 -13.09
N SER A 146 0.70 4.28 -12.64
CA SER A 146 0.62 5.59 -13.28
C SER A 146 1.96 6.31 -13.30
N VAL A 147 2.70 6.30 -12.20
CA VAL A 147 4.04 6.89 -12.10
C VAL A 147 5.01 6.20 -13.08
N ILE A 148 4.98 4.87 -13.14
CA ILE A 148 5.80 4.10 -14.08
C ILE A 148 5.46 4.48 -15.53
N LEU A 149 4.18 4.61 -15.88
CA LEU A 149 3.75 5.03 -17.21
C LEU A 149 4.26 6.43 -17.59
N ILE A 150 4.18 7.40 -16.67
CA ILE A 150 4.67 8.75 -16.87
C ILE A 150 6.19 8.73 -17.12
N CYS A 151 6.94 8.02 -16.27
CA CYS A 151 8.39 7.86 -16.42
C CYS A 151 8.75 7.21 -17.76
N PHE A 152 8.03 6.16 -18.13
CA PHE A 152 8.26 5.44 -19.40
C PHE A 152 7.97 6.34 -20.61
N GLY A 153 6.87 7.09 -20.58
CA GLY A 153 6.59 8.09 -21.61
C GLY A 153 7.69 9.15 -21.73
N GLY A 154 8.21 9.65 -20.59
CA GLY A 154 9.34 10.58 -20.56
C GLY A 154 10.63 9.98 -21.15
N LEU A 155 10.97 8.75 -20.77
CA LEU A 155 12.16 8.05 -21.28
C LEU A 155 12.10 7.88 -22.81
N ILE A 156 10.98 7.46 -23.37
CA ILE A 156 10.80 7.37 -24.84
C ILE A 156 11.08 8.72 -25.50
N SER A 157 10.63 9.83 -24.89
CA SER A 157 10.86 11.17 -25.41
C SER A 157 12.35 11.56 -25.41
N LEU A 158 13.10 11.20 -24.36
CA LEU A 158 14.55 11.47 -24.26
C LEU A 158 15.36 10.70 -25.32
N PHE A 159 15.07 9.43 -25.52
CA PHE A 159 15.73 8.63 -26.55
C PHE A 159 15.48 9.20 -27.96
N LYS A 160 14.29 9.73 -28.21
CA LYS A 160 13.98 10.38 -29.47
C LYS A 160 14.88 11.58 -29.72
N LYS A 161 15.09 12.47 -28.75
CA LYS A 161 15.92 13.68 -28.90
C LYS A 161 17.38 13.34 -29.23
N LYS A 162 17.89 12.22 -28.73
CA LYS A 162 19.28 11.75 -29.03
C LYS A 162 19.49 11.34 -30.49
N TYR A 163 18.45 10.91 -31.21
CA TYR A 163 18.53 10.50 -32.62
C TYR A 163 18.14 11.60 -33.60
N GLU A 164 17.78 12.80 -33.13
CA GLU A 164 17.47 13.96 -33.96
C GLU A 164 18.65 14.93 -34.14
N ASN A 165 19.70 14.81 -33.30
CA ASN A 165 21.02 15.48 -33.45
C ASN A 165 22.01 14.53 -34.13
#